data_b258163974148362f2af9b8d2b7b1115
#
_entry.id   b258163974148362f2af9b8d2b7b1115
#
_cell.length_a   1.000
_cell.length_b   1.000
_cell.length_c   1.000
_cell.angle_alpha   90.00
_cell.angle_beta   90.00
_cell.angle_gamma   90.00
#
_symmetry.space_group_name_H-M   'P 1'
#
loop_
_entity.id
_entity.type
_entity.pdbx_description
1 polymer ?
#
loop_
_entity_poly.entity_id
_entity_poly.type
_entity_poly.pdbx_seq_one_letter_code
_entity_poly.pdbx_strand_id
1 'polypeptide(L)'
;LLSIEIIKDDVNSILIKTEDEISIVNIKKEVQTITSFGFGEIRDSFYKSAKDVGIPDSIIMDFAYIFGWDIDFIFDVRKGDKFSVIYETEFSEGEKISSGDIVFAEFTNREKKYIAQRFFDDVQGKQYFNENGENVKKAFLRAPLDFAYISSHFNPNRMHPILHKIKAHNGVDYAAKRNTPVKASGDGVISFLSLIHISEPTRLLA
;
A
#
# COMPACT_ATOMS: atom_id res chain seq x y z
N LEU A 1 27.96 26.76 28.72
CA LEU A 1 27.75 25.72 27.70
C LEU A 1 26.38 25.93 27.05
N LEU A 2 26.33 26.28 25.77
CA LEU A 2 25.11 26.38 25.02
C LEU A 2 25.07 25.15 24.10
N SER A 3 24.04 24.30 24.21
CA SER A 3 23.83 23.21 23.28
C SER A 3 22.44 23.35 22.66
N ILE A 4 22.35 23.08 21.36
CA ILE A 4 21.10 23.08 20.62
C ILE A 4 20.99 21.68 19.99
N GLU A 5 19.90 20.98 20.26
CA GLU A 5 19.58 19.74 19.59
C GLU A 5 18.53 19.99 18.51
N ILE A 6 18.84 19.58 17.29
CA ILE A 6 17.93 19.63 16.14
C ILE A 6 17.46 18.21 15.86
N ILE A 7 16.20 17.91 16.16
CA ILE A 7 15.56 16.62 15.91
C ILE A 7 15.21 16.56 14.42
N LYS A 8 15.73 15.56 13.71
CA LYS A 8 15.43 15.32 12.29
C LYS A 8 14.24 14.37 12.13
N ASP A 9 14.24 13.32 12.92
CA ASP A 9 13.18 12.29 12.98
C ASP A 9 13.25 11.59 14.36
N ASP A 10 12.45 10.55 14.54
CA ASP A 10 12.35 9.83 15.84
C ASP A 10 13.66 9.15 16.27
N VAL A 11 14.60 8.95 15.34
CA VAL A 11 15.87 8.22 15.56
C VAL A 11 17.08 9.14 15.47
N ASN A 12 17.04 10.15 14.61
CA ASN A 12 18.21 10.95 14.26
C ASN A 12 18.07 12.38 14.77
N SER A 13 19.10 12.86 15.45
CA SER A 13 19.23 14.29 15.82
C SER A 13 20.64 14.80 15.58
N ILE A 14 20.78 16.12 15.54
CA ILE A 14 22.06 16.81 15.47
C ILE A 14 22.21 17.61 16.75
N LEU A 15 23.28 17.38 17.48
CA LEU A 15 23.65 18.15 18.64
C LEU A 15 24.77 19.15 18.25
N ILE A 16 24.46 20.42 18.37
CA ILE A 16 25.43 21.52 18.21
C ILE A 16 25.83 21.95 19.60
N LYS A 17 27.12 21.87 19.91
CA LYS A 17 27.69 22.36 21.18
C LYS A 17 28.58 23.56 20.90
N THR A 18 28.44 24.60 21.71
CA THR A 18 29.26 25.80 21.67
C THR A 18 30.04 25.87 22.98
N GLU A 19 31.31 25.49 22.89
CA GLU A 19 32.30 25.70 23.94
C GLU A 19 33.35 26.69 23.41
N ASP A 20 34.62 26.33 23.37
CA ASP A 20 35.69 27.15 22.77
C ASP A 20 35.63 27.07 21.23
N GLU A 21 35.14 25.94 20.70
CA GLU A 21 34.85 25.73 19.27
C GLU A 21 33.45 25.15 19.07
N ILE A 22 32.85 25.45 17.91
CA ILE A 22 31.56 24.88 17.54
C ILE A 22 31.76 23.42 17.09
N SER A 23 31.17 22.49 17.80
CA SER A 23 31.16 21.08 17.44
C SER A 23 29.76 20.59 17.02
N ILE A 24 29.70 19.79 15.96
CA ILE A 24 28.46 19.21 15.44
C ILE A 24 28.56 17.70 15.59
N VAL A 25 27.64 17.11 16.33
CA VAL A 25 27.57 15.66 16.57
C VAL A 25 26.25 15.14 16.03
N ASN A 26 26.32 14.14 15.14
CA ASN A 26 25.11 13.39 14.73
C ASN A 26 24.83 12.35 15.82
N ILE A 27 23.65 12.42 16.40
CA ILE A 27 23.14 11.43 17.35
C ILE A 27 22.18 10.53 16.61
N LYS A 28 22.39 9.22 16.73
CA LYS A 28 21.47 8.20 16.26
C LYS A 28 21.09 7.32 17.44
N LYS A 29 19.80 7.32 17.76
CA LYS A 29 19.26 6.45 18.82
C LYS A 29 19.33 4.99 18.39
N GLU A 30 19.48 4.11 19.34
CA GLU A 30 19.40 2.66 19.11
C GLU A 30 17.95 2.27 18.80
N VAL A 31 17.77 1.50 17.73
CA VAL A 31 16.46 0.97 17.32
C VAL A 31 16.44 -0.53 17.55
N GLN A 32 15.44 -0.97 18.28
CA GLN A 32 15.15 -2.39 18.52
C GLN A 32 13.97 -2.79 17.65
N THR A 33 14.15 -3.83 16.84
CA THR A 33 13.09 -4.39 16.01
C THR A 33 12.48 -5.61 16.69
N ILE A 34 11.18 -5.59 16.92
CA ILE A 34 10.41 -6.67 17.52
C ILE A 34 9.42 -7.20 16.49
N THR A 35 9.30 -8.51 16.41
CA THR A 35 8.29 -9.16 15.57
C THR A 35 6.92 -9.08 16.24
N SER A 36 5.97 -8.51 15.52
CA SER A 36 4.56 -8.40 15.89
C SER A 36 3.70 -9.23 14.93
N PHE A 37 2.52 -9.62 15.37
CA PHE A 37 1.59 -10.37 14.53
C PHE A 37 0.15 -9.90 14.73
N GLY A 38 -0.67 -10.13 13.70
CA GLY A 38 -2.11 -9.91 13.74
C GLY A 38 -2.83 -10.92 12.86
N PHE A 39 -4.01 -11.33 13.27
CA PHE A 39 -4.86 -12.22 12.48
C PHE A 39 -6.33 -11.95 12.78
N GLY A 40 -7.18 -12.29 11.82
CA GLY A 40 -8.60 -12.10 11.99
C GLY A 40 -9.44 -12.65 10.85
N GLU A 41 -10.75 -12.47 11.00
CA GLU A 41 -11.76 -12.79 10.00
C GLU A 41 -12.48 -11.52 9.57
N ILE A 42 -12.75 -11.41 8.29
CA ILE A 42 -13.46 -10.27 7.71
C ILE A 42 -14.92 -10.27 8.19
N ARG A 43 -15.34 -9.15 8.78
CA ARG A 43 -16.75 -8.92 9.22
C ARG A 43 -17.45 -7.94 8.30
N ASP A 44 -16.81 -6.83 7.98
CA ASP A 44 -17.32 -5.76 7.10
C ASP A 44 -16.37 -5.53 5.92
N SER A 45 -15.18 -4.99 6.19
CA SER A 45 -14.09 -4.75 5.23
C SER A 45 -12.78 -5.24 5.81
N PHE A 46 -11.80 -5.49 4.94
CA PHE A 46 -10.44 -5.86 5.38
C PHE A 46 -9.86 -4.80 6.31
N TYR A 47 -9.90 -3.52 5.88
CA TYR A 47 -9.33 -2.41 6.65
C TYR A 47 -9.89 -2.36 8.07
N LYS A 48 -11.22 -2.37 8.20
CA LYS A 48 -11.88 -2.29 9.52
C LYS A 48 -11.56 -3.51 10.38
N SER A 49 -11.66 -4.72 9.81
CA SER A 49 -11.40 -5.95 10.56
C SER A 49 -9.94 -6.06 11.01
N ALA A 50 -8.99 -5.61 10.20
CA ALA A 50 -7.57 -5.57 10.57
C ALA A 50 -7.28 -4.50 11.63
N LYS A 51 -7.94 -3.33 11.53
CA LYS A 51 -7.85 -2.27 12.55
C LYS A 51 -8.38 -2.71 13.90
N ASP A 52 -9.52 -3.41 13.90
CA ASP A 52 -10.17 -3.91 15.13
C ASP A 52 -9.30 -4.91 15.91
N VAL A 53 -8.38 -5.62 15.23
CA VAL A 53 -7.39 -6.51 15.87
C VAL A 53 -6.04 -5.84 16.15
N GLY A 54 -5.96 -4.51 15.99
CA GLY A 54 -4.80 -3.72 16.38
C GLY A 54 -3.67 -3.66 15.35
N ILE A 55 -3.89 -4.09 14.11
CA ILE A 55 -2.88 -3.95 13.05
C ILE A 55 -2.74 -2.47 12.68
N PRO A 56 -1.52 -1.91 12.61
CA PRO A 56 -1.27 -0.53 12.22
C PRO A 56 -1.72 -0.22 10.79
N ASP A 57 -2.15 1.03 10.55
CA ASP A 57 -2.63 1.47 9.23
C ASP A 57 -1.61 1.25 8.12
N SER A 58 -0.32 1.53 8.37
CA SER A 58 0.76 1.28 7.42
C SER A 58 0.83 -0.19 7.00
N ILE A 59 0.76 -1.10 7.98
CA ILE A 59 0.80 -2.55 7.72
C ILE A 59 -0.45 -3.02 6.96
N ILE A 60 -1.63 -2.45 7.27
CA ILE A 60 -2.87 -2.76 6.53
C ILE A 60 -2.74 -2.34 5.05
N MET A 61 -2.15 -1.17 4.80
CA MET A 61 -1.93 -0.68 3.44
C MET A 61 -0.88 -1.50 2.69
N ASP A 62 0.22 -1.85 3.35
CA ASP A 62 1.26 -2.71 2.77
C ASP A 62 0.73 -4.11 2.45
N PHE A 63 -0.09 -4.67 3.33
CA PHE A 63 -0.78 -5.94 3.09
C PHE A 63 -1.67 -5.86 1.84
N ALA A 64 -2.50 -4.82 1.75
CA ALA A 64 -3.34 -4.60 0.59
C ALA A 64 -2.52 -4.38 -0.70
N TYR A 65 -1.36 -3.73 -0.61
CA TYR A 65 -0.45 -3.56 -1.73
C TYR A 65 0.18 -4.87 -2.18
N ILE A 66 0.65 -5.70 -1.25
CA ILE A 66 1.27 -7.01 -1.54
C ILE A 66 0.29 -7.91 -2.31
N PHE A 67 -0.94 -8.05 -1.83
CA PHE A 67 -1.95 -8.91 -2.45
C PHE A 67 -2.79 -8.24 -3.53
N GLY A 68 -2.66 -6.93 -3.72
CA GLY A 68 -3.43 -6.14 -4.69
C GLY A 68 -3.21 -6.53 -6.17
N TRP A 69 -2.21 -7.35 -6.43
CA TRP A 69 -1.97 -7.96 -7.74
C TRP A 69 -2.94 -9.11 -8.05
N ASP A 70 -3.45 -9.77 -7.02
CA ASP A 70 -4.36 -10.91 -7.10
C ASP A 70 -5.78 -10.59 -6.63
N ILE A 71 -5.91 -9.70 -5.64
CA ILE A 71 -7.14 -9.46 -4.88
C ILE A 71 -7.51 -7.99 -4.96
N ASP A 72 -8.73 -7.72 -5.37
CA ASP A 72 -9.35 -6.41 -5.18
C ASP A 72 -10.01 -6.38 -3.80
N PHE A 73 -9.39 -5.65 -2.86
CA PHE A 73 -9.86 -5.59 -1.47
C PHE A 73 -11.22 -4.89 -1.29
N ILE A 74 -11.78 -4.33 -2.35
CA ILE A 74 -13.13 -3.74 -2.34
C ILE A 74 -14.16 -4.73 -2.89
N PHE A 75 -13.82 -5.41 -4.00
CA PHE A 75 -14.79 -6.21 -4.73
C PHE A 75 -14.68 -7.72 -4.51
N ASP A 76 -13.49 -8.23 -4.18
CA ASP A 76 -13.28 -9.66 -4.02
C ASP A 76 -13.46 -10.14 -2.58
N VAL A 77 -13.16 -9.26 -1.61
CA VAL A 77 -13.20 -9.61 -0.18
C VAL A 77 -14.63 -9.83 0.30
N ARG A 78 -14.83 -10.86 1.10
CA ARG A 78 -16.14 -11.28 1.63
C ARG A 78 -16.06 -11.50 3.14
N LYS A 79 -17.21 -11.37 3.78
CA LYS A 79 -17.38 -11.81 5.16
C LYS A 79 -17.02 -13.29 5.28
N GLY A 80 -16.21 -13.62 6.29
CA GLY A 80 -15.69 -14.96 6.52
C GLY A 80 -14.31 -15.23 5.91
N ASP A 81 -13.81 -14.35 5.03
CA ASP A 81 -12.42 -14.41 4.58
C ASP A 81 -11.49 -14.17 5.78
N LYS A 82 -10.27 -14.74 5.72
CA LYS A 82 -9.32 -14.69 6.84
C LYS A 82 -8.01 -14.06 6.42
N PHE A 83 -7.37 -13.43 7.37
CA PHE A 83 -6.04 -12.84 7.19
C PHE A 83 -5.14 -13.11 8.38
N SER A 84 -3.85 -13.23 8.12
CA SER A 84 -2.80 -13.19 9.13
C SER A 84 -1.59 -12.44 8.60
N VAL A 85 -0.89 -11.76 9.48
CA VAL A 85 0.31 -11.00 9.14
C VAL A 85 1.32 -11.06 10.28
N ILE A 86 2.59 -11.22 9.90
CA ILE A 86 3.75 -11.06 10.78
C ILE A 86 4.53 -9.87 10.24
N TYR A 87 4.82 -8.90 11.09
CA TYR A 87 5.48 -7.66 10.70
C TYR A 87 6.45 -7.18 11.78
N GLU A 88 7.35 -6.34 11.40
CA GLU A 88 8.31 -5.71 12.28
C GLU A 88 7.68 -4.47 12.94
N THR A 89 8.05 -4.24 14.20
CA THR A 89 7.71 -3.04 14.95
C THR A 89 9.00 -2.50 15.53
N GLU A 90 9.28 -1.24 15.28
CA GLU A 90 10.51 -0.59 15.72
C GLU A 90 10.27 0.22 16.99
N PHE A 91 11.18 0.06 17.93
CA PHE A 91 11.18 0.75 19.21
C PHE A 91 12.51 1.47 19.42
N SER A 92 12.46 2.63 20.04
CA SER A 92 13.63 3.33 20.56
C SER A 92 13.34 3.81 21.96
N GLU A 93 14.28 3.58 22.87
CA GLU A 93 14.14 3.96 24.29
C GLU A 93 12.85 3.43 24.96
N GLY A 94 12.32 2.29 24.48
CA GLY A 94 11.09 1.66 24.97
C GLY A 94 9.80 2.21 24.35
N GLU A 95 9.87 3.24 23.51
CA GLU A 95 8.72 3.79 22.80
C GLU A 95 8.66 3.25 21.36
N LYS A 96 7.44 2.99 20.88
CA LYS A 96 7.22 2.61 19.49
C LYS A 96 7.43 3.82 18.60
N ILE A 97 8.37 3.73 17.67
CA ILE A 97 8.68 4.79 16.71
C ILE A 97 8.06 4.55 15.33
N SER A 98 8.02 3.29 14.88
CA SER A 98 7.44 2.96 13.59
C SER A 98 6.91 1.54 13.54
N SER A 99 6.17 1.23 12.47
CA SER A 99 5.93 -0.14 12.03
C SER A 99 6.86 -0.38 10.85
N GLY A 100 7.67 -1.43 10.96
CA GLY A 100 8.57 -1.84 9.91
C GLY A 100 7.85 -2.63 8.81
N ASP A 101 8.56 -3.53 8.20
CA ASP A 101 8.09 -4.29 7.04
C ASP A 101 7.28 -5.53 7.44
N ILE A 102 6.38 -5.95 6.54
CA ILE A 102 5.75 -7.26 6.62
C ILE A 102 6.82 -8.34 6.35
N VAL A 103 6.89 -9.33 7.23
CA VAL A 103 7.78 -10.50 7.11
C VAL A 103 7.05 -11.64 6.42
N PHE A 104 5.81 -11.86 6.82
CA PHE A 104 4.93 -12.89 6.28
C PHE A 104 3.49 -12.40 6.29
N ALA A 105 2.74 -12.72 5.23
CA ALA A 105 1.32 -12.45 5.16
C ALA A 105 0.58 -13.62 4.51
N GLU A 106 -0.62 -13.87 4.99
CA GLU A 106 -1.55 -14.86 4.42
C GLU A 106 -2.94 -14.24 4.34
N PHE A 107 -3.60 -14.44 3.21
CA PHE A 107 -5.00 -14.08 3.01
C PHE A 107 -5.76 -15.25 2.41
N THR A 108 -6.87 -15.63 3.02
CA THR A 108 -7.77 -16.66 2.48
C THR A 108 -9.03 -15.99 1.98
N ASN A 109 -9.24 -16.03 0.67
CA ASN A 109 -10.43 -15.51 0.00
C ASN A 109 -11.17 -16.63 -0.69
N ARG A 110 -12.41 -16.88 -0.30
CA ARG A 110 -13.26 -17.95 -0.88
C ARG A 110 -12.54 -19.30 -0.91
N GLU A 111 -11.95 -19.69 0.21
CA GLU A 111 -11.17 -20.94 0.39
C GLU A 111 -9.83 -21.00 -0.35
N LYS A 112 -9.54 -20.04 -1.24
CA LYS A 112 -8.23 -19.92 -1.88
C LYS A 112 -7.27 -19.16 -0.96
N LYS A 113 -6.13 -19.77 -0.71
CA LYS A 113 -5.07 -19.22 0.12
C LYS A 113 -4.07 -18.45 -0.77
N TYR A 114 -3.66 -17.30 -0.30
CA TYR A 114 -2.61 -16.47 -0.87
C TYR A 114 -1.56 -16.24 0.20
N ILE A 115 -0.31 -16.49 -0.11
CA ILE A 115 0.83 -16.36 0.80
C ILE A 115 1.81 -15.37 0.20
N ALA A 116 2.42 -14.58 1.07
CA ALA A 116 3.50 -13.68 0.72
C ALA A 116 4.56 -13.71 1.83
N GLN A 117 5.75 -14.19 1.50
CA GLN A 117 6.91 -14.20 2.39
C GLN A 117 7.97 -13.26 1.87
N ARG A 118 8.49 -12.40 2.76
CA ARG A 118 9.56 -11.46 2.44
C ARG A 118 10.89 -12.19 2.26
N PHE A 119 11.57 -11.86 1.17
CA PHE A 119 12.99 -12.13 0.97
C PHE A 119 13.70 -10.84 0.62
N PHE A 120 14.96 -10.75 0.96
CA PHE A 120 15.79 -9.61 0.62
C PHE A 120 16.79 -10.04 -0.45
N ASP A 121 16.75 -9.35 -1.59
CA ASP A 121 17.68 -9.53 -2.69
C ASP A 121 18.65 -8.34 -2.72
N ASP A 122 19.95 -8.61 -2.89
CA ASP A 122 20.98 -7.56 -2.85
C ASP A 122 20.88 -6.55 -4.00
N VAL A 123 20.22 -6.93 -5.10
CA VAL A 123 20.06 -6.09 -6.30
C VAL A 123 18.69 -5.42 -6.35
N GLN A 124 17.63 -6.18 -6.07
CA GLN A 124 16.26 -5.73 -6.19
C GLN A 124 15.65 -5.26 -4.85
N GLY A 125 16.37 -5.47 -3.74
CA GLY A 125 15.91 -5.13 -2.40
C GLY A 125 14.83 -6.08 -1.90
N LYS A 126 13.89 -5.54 -1.15
CA LYS A 126 12.79 -6.28 -0.55
C LYS A 126 11.79 -6.79 -1.60
N GLN A 127 11.58 -8.10 -1.63
CA GLN A 127 10.64 -8.79 -2.51
C GLN A 127 9.75 -9.73 -1.70
N TYR A 128 8.57 -10.06 -2.25
CA TYR A 128 7.64 -11.02 -1.66
C TYR A 128 7.40 -12.18 -2.62
N PHE A 129 7.40 -13.39 -2.08
CA PHE A 129 7.22 -14.62 -2.86
C PHE A 129 6.12 -15.48 -2.25
N ASN A 130 5.40 -16.19 -3.12
CA ASN A 130 4.39 -17.17 -2.71
C ASN A 130 5.05 -18.51 -2.30
N GLU A 131 4.22 -19.50 -1.93
CA GLU A 131 4.67 -20.83 -1.52
C GLU A 131 5.40 -21.61 -2.63
N ASN A 132 5.25 -21.22 -3.90
CA ASN A 132 5.94 -21.83 -5.03
C ASN A 132 7.27 -21.13 -5.38
N GLY A 133 7.63 -20.08 -4.63
CA GLY A 133 8.81 -19.25 -4.93
C GLY A 133 8.60 -18.28 -6.09
N GLU A 134 7.36 -18.00 -6.47
CA GLU A 134 7.03 -17.01 -7.49
C GLU A 134 6.85 -15.64 -6.85
N ASN A 135 7.35 -14.59 -7.50
CA ASN A 135 7.17 -13.22 -7.01
C ASN A 135 5.67 -12.85 -7.05
N VAL A 136 5.15 -12.36 -5.93
CA VAL A 136 3.74 -11.95 -5.83
C VAL A 136 3.44 -10.69 -6.65
N LYS A 137 4.45 -9.86 -6.94
CA LYS A 137 4.32 -8.70 -7.84
C LYS A 137 4.14 -9.20 -9.28
N LYS A 138 3.00 -8.90 -9.87
CA LYS A 138 2.70 -9.22 -11.28
C LYS A 138 2.97 -8.02 -12.20
N ALA A 139 2.88 -8.24 -13.50
CA ALA A 139 3.09 -7.20 -14.49
C ALA A 139 2.11 -6.01 -14.36
N PHE A 140 0.89 -6.27 -13.91
CA PHE A 140 -0.13 -5.23 -13.76
C PHE A 140 -0.93 -5.37 -12.46
N LEU A 141 -1.13 -4.24 -11.77
CA LEU A 141 -2.07 -4.12 -10.66
C LEU A 141 -3.49 -4.38 -11.15
N ARG A 142 -4.26 -5.08 -10.35
CA ARG A 142 -5.66 -5.35 -10.65
C ARG A 142 -6.54 -4.10 -10.56
N ALA A 143 -6.27 -3.23 -9.60
CA ALA A 143 -6.94 -1.95 -9.44
C ALA A 143 -5.90 -0.83 -9.28
N PRO A 144 -5.91 0.21 -10.13
CA PRO A 144 -4.94 1.31 -10.06
C PRO A 144 -5.26 2.37 -8.99
N LEU A 145 -6.30 2.16 -8.21
CA LEU A 145 -6.81 3.06 -7.19
C LEU A 145 -7.09 2.30 -5.90
N ASP A 146 -6.68 2.88 -4.78
CA ASP A 146 -7.03 2.34 -3.48
C ASP A 146 -8.43 2.83 -3.07
N PHE A 147 -9.29 1.91 -2.58
CA PHE A 147 -10.62 2.23 -2.07
C PHE A 147 -11.56 2.96 -3.04
N ALA A 148 -11.39 2.72 -4.35
CA ALA A 148 -12.32 3.18 -5.37
C ALA A 148 -13.44 2.15 -5.60
N TYR A 149 -14.53 2.56 -6.26
CA TYR A 149 -15.54 1.63 -6.73
C TYR A 149 -15.68 1.70 -8.26
N ILE A 150 -16.10 0.60 -8.87
CA ILE A 150 -16.34 0.57 -10.30
C ILE A 150 -17.68 1.27 -10.57
N SER A 151 -17.62 2.40 -11.26
CA SER A 151 -18.82 3.14 -11.69
C SER A 151 -19.38 2.63 -13.01
N SER A 152 -18.54 2.00 -13.86
CA SER A 152 -18.97 1.39 -15.11
C SER A 152 -18.08 0.20 -15.46
N HIS A 153 -18.67 -0.96 -15.67
CA HIS A 153 -17.97 -2.17 -16.06
C HIS A 153 -17.65 -2.20 -17.56
N PHE A 154 -16.64 -3.00 -17.93
CA PHE A 154 -16.41 -3.39 -19.33
C PHE A 154 -17.69 -4.03 -19.91
N ASN A 155 -18.15 -3.49 -21.02
CA ASN A 155 -19.33 -3.99 -21.72
C ASN A 155 -19.25 -3.68 -23.23
N PRO A 156 -18.85 -4.64 -24.05
CA PRO A 156 -18.72 -4.45 -25.50
C PRO A 156 -20.07 -4.18 -26.20
N ASN A 157 -21.17 -4.52 -25.55
CA ASN A 157 -22.54 -4.39 -26.09
C ASN A 157 -23.37 -3.35 -25.32
N ARG A 158 -22.73 -2.36 -24.69
CA ARG A 158 -23.43 -1.34 -23.90
C ARG A 158 -24.37 -0.52 -24.79
N MET A 159 -25.68 -0.50 -24.44
CA MET A 159 -26.64 0.42 -25.03
C MET A 159 -26.38 1.84 -24.49
N HIS A 160 -26.13 2.79 -25.38
CA HIS A 160 -25.93 4.19 -24.97
C HIS A 160 -27.30 4.78 -24.54
N PRO A 161 -27.45 5.33 -23.33
CA PRO A 161 -28.76 5.72 -22.79
C PRO A 161 -29.46 6.83 -23.57
N ILE A 162 -28.70 7.69 -24.24
CA ILE A 162 -29.25 8.83 -25.02
C ILE A 162 -29.39 8.49 -26.52
N LEU A 163 -28.41 7.81 -27.06
CA LEU A 163 -28.34 7.56 -28.50
C LEU A 163 -29.07 6.28 -28.95
N HIS A 164 -29.49 5.44 -28.01
CA HIS A 164 -30.13 4.13 -28.25
C HIS A 164 -29.38 3.25 -29.27
N LYS A 165 -28.06 3.42 -29.34
CA LYS A 165 -27.15 2.62 -30.18
C LYS A 165 -26.18 1.87 -29.33
N ILE A 166 -25.71 0.73 -29.82
CA ILE A 166 -24.65 -0.03 -29.14
C ILE A 166 -23.36 0.79 -29.26
N LYS A 167 -22.82 1.21 -28.12
CA LYS A 167 -21.51 1.85 -27.99
C LYS A 167 -20.69 1.08 -26.97
N ALA A 168 -19.75 0.29 -27.48
CA ALA A 168 -18.88 -0.52 -26.63
C ALA A 168 -18.20 0.33 -25.54
N HIS A 169 -18.16 -0.20 -24.34
CA HIS A 169 -17.32 0.29 -23.24
C HIS A 169 -16.13 -0.65 -23.09
N ASN A 170 -14.99 -0.26 -23.68
CA ASN A 170 -13.80 -1.10 -23.77
C ASN A 170 -12.87 -0.99 -22.56
N GLY A 171 -13.37 -0.48 -21.45
CA GLY A 171 -12.62 -0.30 -20.21
C GLY A 171 -13.52 -0.47 -18.98
N VAL A 172 -12.92 -0.22 -17.83
CA VAL A 172 -13.59 -0.14 -16.53
C VAL A 172 -13.40 1.26 -15.99
N ASP A 173 -14.48 1.93 -15.62
CA ASP A 173 -14.43 3.24 -14.99
C ASP A 173 -14.44 3.07 -13.47
N TYR A 174 -13.40 3.59 -12.83
CA TYR A 174 -13.31 3.68 -11.37
C TYR A 174 -13.74 5.06 -10.90
N ALA A 175 -14.54 5.11 -9.86
CA ALA A 175 -14.88 6.34 -9.18
C ALA A 175 -14.25 6.37 -7.77
N ALA A 176 -13.65 7.51 -7.44
CA ALA A 176 -13.01 7.74 -6.15
C ALA A 176 -13.24 9.18 -5.70
N LYS A 177 -12.90 9.48 -4.45
CA LYS A 177 -12.93 10.85 -3.94
C LYS A 177 -11.92 11.72 -4.70
N ARG A 178 -12.22 13.02 -4.80
CA ARG A 178 -11.27 13.98 -5.37
C ARG A 178 -9.94 13.91 -4.62
N ASN A 179 -8.84 14.00 -5.36
CA ASN A 179 -7.47 13.88 -4.86
C ASN A 179 -7.06 12.46 -4.43
N THR A 180 -7.82 11.41 -4.75
CA THR A 180 -7.35 10.04 -4.59
C THR A 180 -6.17 9.80 -5.56
N PRO A 181 -5.02 9.30 -5.07
CA PRO A 181 -3.89 8.99 -5.94
C PRO A 181 -4.25 7.89 -6.95
N VAL A 182 -3.88 8.10 -8.21
CA VAL A 182 -3.97 7.09 -9.27
C VAL A 182 -2.60 6.50 -9.50
N LYS A 183 -2.45 5.20 -9.31
CA LYS A 183 -1.19 4.47 -9.49
C LYS A 183 -1.05 4.03 -10.95
N ALA A 184 0.19 3.98 -11.45
CA ALA A 184 0.48 3.22 -12.66
C ALA A 184 0.17 1.75 -12.41
N SER A 185 -0.58 1.12 -13.31
CA SER A 185 -0.94 -0.30 -13.14
C SER A 185 0.23 -1.26 -13.33
N GLY A 186 1.34 -0.80 -13.87
CA GLY A 186 2.56 -1.60 -14.07
C GLY A 186 3.77 -0.72 -14.30
N ASP A 187 4.93 -1.35 -14.31
CA ASP A 187 6.19 -0.69 -14.64
C ASP A 187 6.19 -0.26 -16.12
N GLY A 188 6.71 0.90 -16.43
CA GLY A 188 6.72 1.43 -17.79
C GLY A 188 7.48 2.74 -17.91
N VAL A 189 7.59 3.21 -19.16
CA VAL A 189 8.20 4.49 -19.49
C VAL A 189 7.11 5.43 -20.01
N ILE A 190 7.08 6.64 -19.48
CA ILE A 190 6.14 7.67 -19.95
C ILE A 190 6.61 8.11 -21.34
N SER A 191 5.84 7.76 -22.38
CA SER A 191 6.12 8.16 -23.76
C SER A 191 5.48 9.49 -24.14
N PHE A 192 4.37 9.82 -23.49
CA PHE A 192 3.64 11.06 -23.73
C PHE A 192 2.87 11.48 -22.48
N LEU A 193 2.97 12.76 -22.13
CA LEU A 193 2.25 13.33 -21.00
C LEU A 193 1.71 14.71 -21.40
N SER A 194 0.44 14.98 -21.11
CA SER A 194 -0.18 16.28 -21.32
C SER A 194 -1.07 16.68 -20.14
N LEU A 195 -1.43 17.95 -20.06
CA LEU A 195 -2.28 18.48 -18.99
C LEU A 195 -3.66 17.80 -18.95
N ILE A 196 -4.19 17.36 -20.07
CA ILE A 196 -5.47 16.64 -20.13
C ILE A 196 -5.39 15.25 -19.46
N HIS A 197 -4.19 14.65 -19.39
CA HIS A 197 -3.98 13.37 -18.69
C HIS A 197 -3.75 13.55 -17.18
N ILE A 198 -3.38 14.75 -16.74
CA ILE A 198 -3.08 15.05 -15.34
C ILE A 198 -4.28 15.68 -14.63
N SER A 199 -4.94 16.67 -15.28
CA SER A 199 -5.92 17.52 -14.62
C SER A 199 -7.38 17.23 -14.93
N GLU A 200 -7.69 16.56 -16.04
CA GLU A 200 -9.08 16.29 -16.47
C GLU A 200 -9.27 14.98 -17.24
N PRO A 201 -9.03 13.81 -16.64
CA PRO A 201 -9.28 12.55 -17.34
C PRO A 201 -10.79 12.29 -17.58
N THR A 202 -11.70 13.07 -16.98
CA THR A 202 -13.14 12.76 -16.94
C THR A 202 -14.06 13.77 -17.57
N ARG A 203 -13.57 14.94 -18.02
CA ARG A 203 -14.43 16.00 -18.59
C ARG A 203 -14.65 15.95 -20.11
N LEU A 204 -14.12 14.98 -20.79
CA LEU A 204 -14.28 14.86 -22.26
C LEU A 204 -15.53 14.10 -22.71
N LEU A 205 -16.53 13.96 -21.85
CA LEU A 205 -17.79 13.30 -22.21
C LEU A 205 -19.00 14.10 -21.74
N ALA A 206 -19.04 15.35 -22.11
CA ALA A 206 -20.31 16.08 -22.17
C ALA A 206 -20.72 16.27 -23.62
#